data_24057ee9a58b0047d7aa4d0d6bc14a7c
#
_entry.id   24057ee9a58b0047d7aa4d0d6bc14a7c
#
_cell.length_a   1.000
_cell.length_b   1.000
_cell.length_c   1.000
_cell.angle_alpha   90.00
_cell.angle_beta   90.00
_cell.angle_gamma   90.00
#
_symmetry.space_group_name_H-M   'P 1'
#
loop_
_entity.id
_entity.type
_entity.pdbx_description
1 polymer ?
#
loop_
_entity_poly.entity_id
_entity_poly.type
_entity_poly.pdbx_seq_one_letter_code
_entity_poly.pdbx_strand_id
1 'polypeptide(L)'
;MIEDHRQIELAINPALKQKRWWGSILVLSGWAMILAGMGYALMNVVGDLLPVVLGVAVAYIGVRLLNRGKRHFVPVGLAALQKDPRPPVLYLRPFTEEGDIGQMSPNAINRGFGEKGTWRATALLVRFLDTYEQYIGFAFRKIGPLAAIGNPTDGLPHLGAYRIYVGLEGDWQKMVSTLANQASYALLQIGSSDGLMWEVQHIVNHVQPEQLILCLPNEKIKISRLSGPQKREERRQKIYQAFRTKTQEFFPKPLPADIGRAMFIYFDRDWNAQVSLFRSEPIFSRESIEIQLNDPKLVALNWLNSVLY
;
A
#
# COMPACT_ATOMS: atom_id res chain seq x y z
N MET A 1 12.89 -29.75 -2.17
CA MET A 1 12.36 -28.40 -2.43
C MET A 1 10.84 -28.30 -2.32
N ILE A 2 10.05 -29.24 -2.88
CA ILE A 2 8.57 -29.22 -2.78
C ILE A 2 8.05 -29.63 -1.38
N GLU A 3 8.76 -30.50 -0.66
CA GLU A 3 8.42 -30.92 0.70
C GLU A 3 8.62 -29.83 1.75
N ASP A 4 9.64 -28.99 1.58
CA ASP A 4 9.92 -27.86 2.48
C ASP A 4 8.82 -26.77 2.38
N HIS A 5 8.23 -26.59 1.20
CA HIS A 5 7.12 -25.65 1.02
C HIS A 5 5.81 -26.12 1.67
N ARG A 6 5.56 -27.43 1.75
CA ARG A 6 4.37 -27.97 2.44
C ARG A 6 4.40 -27.77 3.95
N GLN A 7 5.56 -27.85 4.56
CA GLN A 7 5.69 -27.59 6.00
C GLN A 7 5.48 -26.12 6.34
N ILE A 8 5.84 -25.22 5.43
CA ILE A 8 5.60 -23.77 5.57
C ILE A 8 4.11 -23.44 5.39
N GLU A 9 3.40 -24.15 4.50
CA GLU A 9 1.95 -23.99 4.33
C GLU A 9 1.12 -24.40 5.57
N LEU A 10 1.63 -25.30 6.41
CA LEU A 10 0.97 -25.73 7.63
C LEU A 10 1.06 -24.73 8.79
N ALA A 11 1.90 -23.70 8.66
CA ALA A 11 1.94 -22.58 9.59
C ALA A 11 0.87 -21.51 9.29
N ILE A 12 -0.33 -21.94 8.88
CA ILE A 12 -1.48 -21.06 8.74
C ILE A 12 -1.80 -20.49 10.12
N ASN A 13 -1.84 -19.17 10.22
CA ASN A 13 -2.22 -18.48 11.44
C ASN A 13 -3.56 -19.05 11.98
N PRO A 14 -3.57 -19.74 13.13
CA PRO A 14 -4.78 -20.34 13.69
C PRO A 14 -5.83 -19.31 14.07
N ALA A 15 -5.43 -18.03 14.19
CA ALA A 15 -6.35 -16.93 14.43
C ALA A 15 -7.14 -16.52 13.17
N LEU A 16 -6.73 -17.00 11.98
CA LEU A 16 -7.35 -16.59 10.72
C LEU A 16 -8.76 -17.16 10.58
N LYS A 17 -9.76 -16.29 10.54
CA LYS A 17 -11.19 -16.64 10.53
C LYS A 17 -11.86 -16.24 9.20
N GLN A 18 -11.21 -16.49 8.08
CA GLN A 18 -11.81 -16.22 6.77
C GLN A 18 -13.01 -17.14 6.50
N LYS A 19 -14.16 -16.56 6.13
CA LYS A 19 -15.37 -17.28 5.70
C LYS A 19 -15.95 -16.57 4.49
N ARG A 20 -15.81 -17.14 3.29
CA ARG A 20 -16.22 -16.50 2.02
C ARG A 20 -17.70 -16.11 2.01
N TRP A 21 -18.59 -16.98 2.51
CA TRP A 21 -20.03 -16.69 2.56
C TRP A 21 -20.34 -15.46 3.45
N TRP A 22 -19.64 -15.33 4.59
CA TRP A 22 -19.75 -14.16 5.47
C TRP A 22 -19.20 -12.89 4.80
N GLY A 23 -18.11 -13.04 4.07
CA GLY A 23 -17.57 -11.99 3.22
C GLY A 23 -18.56 -11.48 2.19
N SER A 24 -19.27 -12.38 1.49
CA SER A 24 -20.30 -12.00 0.52
C SER A 24 -21.45 -11.21 1.16
N ILE A 25 -21.95 -11.64 2.32
CA ILE A 25 -23.00 -10.92 3.04
C ILE A 25 -22.52 -9.50 3.41
N LEU A 26 -21.33 -9.37 3.98
CA LEU A 26 -20.77 -8.07 4.37
C LEU A 26 -20.56 -7.14 3.15
N VAL A 27 -20.11 -7.69 2.02
CA VAL A 27 -19.95 -6.93 0.77
C VAL A 27 -21.28 -6.42 0.26
N LEU A 28 -22.29 -7.28 0.17
CA LEU A 28 -23.64 -6.91 -0.30
C LEU A 28 -24.30 -5.89 0.63
N SER A 29 -24.26 -6.12 1.94
CA SER A 29 -24.79 -5.18 2.94
C SER A 29 -24.05 -3.85 2.89
N GLY A 30 -22.72 -3.86 2.72
CA GLY A 30 -21.90 -2.67 2.58
C GLY A 30 -22.32 -1.83 1.38
N TRP A 31 -22.51 -2.44 0.22
CA TRP A 31 -22.99 -1.74 -0.97
C TRP A 31 -24.40 -1.20 -0.80
N ALA A 32 -25.33 -1.98 -0.23
CA ALA A 32 -26.68 -1.51 0.03
C ALA A 32 -26.70 -0.27 0.92
N MET A 33 -25.89 -0.26 2.00
CA MET A 33 -25.78 0.89 2.90
C MET A 33 -25.12 2.12 2.23
N ILE A 34 -24.12 1.92 1.39
CA ILE A 34 -23.50 3.01 0.63
C ILE A 34 -24.53 3.66 -0.30
N LEU A 35 -25.26 2.87 -1.08
CA LEU A 35 -26.25 3.37 -2.01
C LEU A 35 -27.41 4.06 -1.30
N ALA A 36 -27.93 3.45 -0.23
CA ALA A 36 -29.03 4.02 0.57
C ALA A 36 -28.59 5.33 1.26
N GLY A 37 -27.43 5.34 1.90
CA GLY A 37 -26.91 6.52 2.60
C GLY A 37 -26.62 7.68 1.66
N MET A 38 -26.04 7.40 0.50
CA MET A 38 -25.79 8.42 -0.51
C MET A 38 -27.09 8.92 -1.15
N GLY A 39 -28.01 8.03 -1.53
CA GLY A 39 -29.31 8.41 -2.07
C GLY A 39 -30.06 9.30 -1.11
N TYR A 40 -30.08 8.93 0.18
CA TYR A 40 -30.71 9.74 1.22
C TYR A 40 -30.04 11.12 1.39
N ALA A 41 -28.72 11.19 1.41
CA ALA A 41 -27.99 12.46 1.48
C ALA A 41 -28.27 13.36 0.28
N LEU A 42 -28.30 12.80 -0.94
CA LEU A 42 -28.56 13.56 -2.17
C LEU A 42 -29.97 14.11 -2.25
N MET A 43 -30.98 13.33 -1.81
CA MET A 43 -32.37 13.77 -1.77
C MET A 43 -32.61 14.95 -0.81
N ASN A 44 -31.77 15.11 0.18
CA ASN A 44 -31.92 16.13 1.22
C ASN A 44 -30.86 17.25 1.13
N VAL A 45 -30.07 17.29 0.07
CA VAL A 45 -28.95 18.25 -0.06
C VAL A 45 -29.39 19.72 -0.10
N VAL A 46 -30.64 19.97 -0.53
CA VAL A 46 -31.23 21.32 -0.64
C VAL A 46 -31.97 21.74 0.64
N GLY A 47 -32.12 20.82 1.60
CA GLY A 47 -32.83 21.02 2.85
C GLY A 47 -31.91 21.11 4.07
N ASP A 48 -32.31 20.40 5.12
CA ASP A 48 -31.60 20.39 6.38
C ASP A 48 -30.27 19.66 6.33
N LEU A 49 -29.27 20.16 7.06
CA LEU A 49 -27.94 19.55 7.14
C LEU A 49 -27.96 18.16 7.84
N LEU A 50 -28.88 17.96 8.79
CA LEU A 50 -28.96 16.72 9.59
C LEU A 50 -29.19 15.47 8.75
N PRO A 51 -30.15 15.41 7.81
CA PRO A 51 -30.33 14.27 6.92
C PRO A 51 -29.10 13.96 6.06
N VAL A 52 -28.41 15.00 5.59
CA VAL A 52 -27.19 14.82 4.81
C VAL A 52 -26.09 14.15 5.65
N VAL A 53 -25.89 14.61 6.88
CA VAL A 53 -24.91 14.03 7.82
C VAL A 53 -25.25 12.58 8.13
N LEU A 54 -26.52 12.26 8.38
CA LEU A 54 -26.99 10.90 8.61
C LEU A 54 -26.76 10.00 7.39
N GLY A 55 -27.06 10.45 6.19
CA GLY A 55 -26.81 9.70 4.95
C GLY A 55 -25.33 9.40 4.75
N VAL A 56 -24.47 10.38 4.98
CA VAL A 56 -23.00 10.20 4.91
C VAL A 56 -22.51 9.23 5.98
N ALA A 57 -23.05 9.27 7.20
CA ALA A 57 -22.69 8.34 8.27
C ALA A 57 -23.07 6.89 7.91
N VAL A 58 -24.28 6.66 7.35
CA VAL A 58 -24.72 5.33 6.88
C VAL A 58 -23.82 4.84 5.75
N ALA A 59 -23.50 5.68 4.78
CA ALA A 59 -22.59 5.33 3.70
C ALA A 59 -21.19 4.97 4.23
N TYR A 60 -20.67 5.70 5.22
CA TYR A 60 -19.40 5.40 5.87
C TYR A 60 -19.38 4.03 6.57
N ILE A 61 -20.47 3.68 7.28
CA ILE A 61 -20.61 2.33 7.89
C ILE A 61 -20.62 1.28 6.78
N GLY A 62 -21.34 1.51 5.69
CA GLY A 62 -21.35 0.64 4.52
C GLY A 62 -19.95 0.38 3.96
N VAL A 63 -19.13 1.41 3.87
CA VAL A 63 -17.70 1.30 3.47
C VAL A 63 -16.91 0.40 4.40
N ARG A 64 -17.09 0.54 5.71
CA ARG A 64 -16.43 -0.30 6.72
C ARG A 64 -16.81 -1.77 6.58
N LEU A 65 -18.10 -2.05 6.37
CA LEU A 65 -18.60 -3.41 6.13
C LEU A 65 -18.04 -3.99 4.83
N LEU A 66 -18.07 -3.23 3.75
CA LEU A 66 -17.52 -3.62 2.46
C LEU A 66 -16.04 -4.01 2.56
N ASN A 67 -15.22 -3.16 3.19
CA ASN A 67 -13.80 -3.44 3.38
C ASN A 67 -13.56 -4.67 4.27
N ARG A 68 -14.35 -4.84 5.33
CA ARG A 68 -14.28 -6.05 6.16
C ARG A 68 -14.68 -7.29 5.37
N GLY A 69 -15.73 -7.20 4.53
CA GLY A 69 -16.16 -8.27 3.65
C GLY A 69 -15.10 -8.67 2.64
N LYS A 70 -14.48 -7.70 1.97
CA LYS A 70 -13.38 -7.92 1.01
C LYS A 70 -12.20 -8.70 1.64
N ARG A 71 -11.90 -8.49 2.93
CA ARG A 71 -10.81 -9.21 3.64
C ARG A 71 -11.04 -10.72 3.72
N HIS A 72 -12.26 -11.20 3.62
CA HIS A 72 -12.57 -12.64 3.56
C HIS A 72 -12.20 -13.30 2.22
N PHE A 73 -11.88 -12.52 1.18
CA PHE A 73 -11.50 -12.99 -0.14
C PHE A 73 -10.02 -12.81 -0.47
N VAL A 74 -9.26 -12.19 0.43
CA VAL A 74 -7.81 -11.99 0.23
C VAL A 74 -7.12 -13.33 0.11
N PRO A 75 -6.34 -13.58 -0.95
CA PRO A 75 -5.56 -14.79 -1.06
C PRO A 75 -4.51 -14.88 0.05
N VAL A 76 -4.35 -16.06 0.63
CA VAL A 76 -3.44 -16.32 1.75
C VAL A 76 -2.57 -17.54 1.43
N GLY A 77 -1.31 -17.48 1.87
CA GLY A 77 -0.35 -18.56 1.75
C GLY A 77 0.42 -18.59 0.43
N LEU A 78 1.52 -19.33 0.45
CA LEU A 78 2.41 -19.49 -0.71
C LEU A 78 1.70 -20.16 -1.89
N ALA A 79 0.83 -21.13 -1.65
CA ALA A 79 0.07 -21.80 -2.70
C ALA A 79 -0.82 -20.83 -3.51
N ALA A 80 -1.31 -19.76 -2.88
CA ALA A 80 -2.05 -18.72 -3.59
C ALA A 80 -1.14 -17.86 -4.47
N LEU A 81 0.06 -17.55 -3.98
CA LEU A 81 1.07 -16.80 -4.71
C LEU A 81 1.61 -17.58 -5.92
N GLN A 82 1.84 -18.88 -5.76
CA GLN A 82 2.36 -19.78 -6.81
C GLN A 82 1.39 -20.00 -7.99
N LYS A 83 0.12 -19.61 -7.85
CA LYS A 83 -0.84 -19.64 -8.97
C LYS A 83 -0.54 -18.59 -10.03
N ASP A 84 0.15 -17.52 -9.68
CA ASP A 84 0.63 -16.55 -10.65
C ASP A 84 2.06 -16.94 -11.07
N PRO A 85 2.32 -17.19 -12.38
CA PRO A 85 3.63 -17.63 -12.85
C PRO A 85 4.69 -16.52 -12.83
N ARG A 86 4.27 -15.26 -12.60
CA ARG A 86 5.18 -14.12 -12.58
C ARG A 86 5.90 -14.02 -11.23
N PRO A 87 7.16 -13.55 -11.22
CA PRO A 87 7.87 -13.27 -9.98
C PRO A 87 7.08 -12.28 -9.10
N PRO A 88 6.99 -12.51 -7.79
CA PRO A 88 6.28 -11.60 -6.89
C PRO A 88 6.99 -10.26 -6.74
N VAL A 89 6.23 -9.27 -6.34
CA VAL A 89 6.74 -8.00 -5.81
C VAL A 89 6.64 -8.09 -4.29
N LEU A 90 7.78 -8.12 -3.60
CA LEU A 90 7.83 -8.24 -2.14
C LEU A 90 7.56 -6.87 -1.50
N TYR A 91 6.60 -6.81 -0.58
CA TYR A 91 6.29 -5.58 0.17
C TYR A 91 6.60 -5.78 1.66
N LEU A 92 7.62 -5.09 2.13
CA LEU A 92 8.10 -5.09 3.50
C LEU A 92 7.66 -3.82 4.21
N ARG A 93 7.13 -3.97 5.42
CA ARG A 93 6.60 -2.87 6.23
C ARG A 93 6.66 -3.18 7.71
N PRO A 94 6.77 -2.16 8.57
CA PRO A 94 6.71 -2.37 10.02
C PRO A 94 5.34 -2.93 10.43
N PHE A 95 5.29 -4.03 11.19
CA PHE A 95 4.05 -4.62 11.70
C PHE A 95 3.25 -3.66 12.60
N THR A 96 3.93 -2.77 13.31
CA THR A 96 3.29 -1.75 14.18
C THR A 96 2.41 -0.76 13.42
N GLU A 97 2.52 -0.71 12.10
CA GLU A 97 1.79 0.21 11.25
C GLU A 97 0.55 -0.41 10.59
N GLU A 98 0.27 -1.68 10.84
CA GLU A 98 -0.84 -2.41 10.20
C GLU A 98 -2.23 -1.85 10.49
N GLY A 99 -2.45 -1.24 11.67
CA GLY A 99 -3.75 -0.67 12.06
C GLY A 99 -4.16 0.61 11.33
N ASP A 100 -3.21 1.34 10.74
CA ASP A 100 -3.42 2.69 10.22
C ASP A 100 -3.59 2.78 8.69
N ILE A 101 -3.61 1.66 8.00
CA ILE A 101 -3.50 1.58 6.52
C ILE A 101 -4.82 1.86 5.79
N GLY A 102 -5.83 2.34 6.48
CA GLY A 102 -7.16 2.54 5.90
C GLY A 102 -7.56 3.98 5.60
N GLN A 103 -6.62 4.92 5.42
CA GLN A 103 -6.98 6.32 5.25
C GLN A 103 -6.53 6.90 3.90
N MET A 104 -7.49 7.51 3.28
CA MET A 104 -7.46 8.17 1.97
C MET A 104 -6.58 9.40 1.89
N SER A 105 -6.13 9.69 0.66
CA SER A 105 -5.61 11.01 0.29
C SER A 105 -6.76 12.03 0.14
N PRO A 106 -6.77 13.13 0.93
CA PRO A 106 -7.76 14.21 0.78
C PRO A 106 -7.74 14.89 -0.59
N ASN A 107 -6.64 14.81 -1.33
CA ASN A 107 -6.52 15.44 -2.66
C ASN A 107 -7.31 14.71 -3.75
N ALA A 108 -7.72 13.46 -3.52
CA ALA A 108 -8.68 12.81 -4.40
C ALA A 108 -10.02 13.54 -4.40
N ILE A 109 -10.38 14.19 -3.28
CA ILE A 109 -11.62 14.97 -3.13
C ILE A 109 -11.53 16.26 -3.94
N ASN A 110 -10.45 17.03 -3.79
CA ASN A 110 -10.34 18.36 -4.43
C ASN A 110 -10.24 18.30 -5.97
N ARG A 111 -9.71 17.21 -6.55
CA ARG A 111 -9.66 17.05 -8.00
C ARG A 111 -10.98 16.55 -8.62
N GLY A 112 -11.93 16.06 -7.80
CA GLY A 112 -13.21 15.52 -8.26
C GLY A 112 -14.32 16.56 -8.37
N PHE A 113 -14.21 17.68 -7.71
CA PHE A 113 -15.20 18.77 -7.72
C PHE A 113 -14.98 19.84 -8.79
N GLY A 114 -14.01 19.66 -9.69
CA GLY A 114 -13.84 20.55 -10.85
C GLY A 114 -14.84 20.29 -11.96
N GLU A 115 -15.56 21.28 -12.35
CA GLU A 115 -16.51 21.64 -13.43
C GLU A 115 -17.18 20.59 -14.36
N LYS A 116 -16.92 19.29 -14.28
CA LYS A 116 -17.64 18.27 -15.09
C LYS A 116 -18.08 17.09 -14.23
N GLY A 117 -18.84 17.41 -13.30
CA GLY A 117 -19.78 16.93 -12.31
C GLY A 117 -19.84 15.44 -12.00
N THR A 118 -20.85 14.79 -12.30
CA THR A 118 -21.47 13.67 -11.59
C THR A 118 -20.77 12.31 -11.69
N TRP A 119 -20.07 12.01 -12.78
CA TRP A 119 -19.37 10.72 -12.97
C TRP A 119 -18.04 10.63 -12.21
N ARG A 120 -17.43 11.77 -11.88
CA ARG A 120 -16.20 11.81 -11.08
C ARG A 120 -16.47 11.59 -9.60
N ALA A 121 -17.63 11.96 -9.09
CA ALA A 121 -17.99 11.73 -7.69
C ALA A 121 -18.13 10.23 -7.36
N THR A 122 -18.70 9.43 -8.24
CA THR A 122 -18.79 7.98 -8.06
C THR A 122 -17.44 7.28 -8.19
N ALA A 123 -16.60 7.69 -9.12
CA ALA A 123 -15.22 7.19 -9.24
C ALA A 123 -14.36 7.58 -8.02
N LEU A 124 -14.60 8.76 -7.45
CA LEU A 124 -14.02 9.19 -6.19
C LEU A 124 -14.46 8.30 -5.03
N LEU A 125 -15.76 8.05 -4.89
CA LEU A 125 -16.29 7.19 -3.82
C LEU A 125 -15.68 5.79 -3.85
N VAL A 126 -15.52 5.20 -5.02
CA VAL A 126 -14.85 3.90 -5.17
C VAL A 126 -13.39 3.97 -4.72
N ARG A 127 -12.68 5.06 -5.02
CA ARG A 127 -11.30 5.30 -4.55
C ARG A 127 -11.21 5.55 -3.05
N PHE A 128 -12.28 6.00 -2.39
CA PHE A 128 -12.36 6.12 -0.93
C PHE A 128 -12.27 4.77 -0.19
N LEU A 129 -12.46 3.69 -0.91
CA LEU A 129 -12.55 2.35 -0.37
C LEU A 129 -11.21 1.62 -0.34
N ASP A 130 -10.19 2.13 -1.05
CA ASP A 130 -8.93 1.42 -1.23
C ASP A 130 -7.87 1.89 -0.22
N THR A 131 -7.08 0.94 0.27
CA THR A 131 -5.93 1.20 1.14
C THR A 131 -4.70 1.58 0.32
N TYR A 132 -3.70 2.21 0.95
CA TYR A 132 -2.42 2.51 0.31
C TYR A 132 -1.80 1.26 -0.34
N GLU A 133 -1.86 0.13 0.35
CA GLU A 133 -1.35 -1.14 -0.13
C GLU A 133 -2.11 -1.66 -1.36
N GLN A 134 -3.42 -1.41 -1.46
CA GLN A 134 -4.18 -1.74 -2.66
C GLN A 134 -3.75 -0.89 -3.85
N TYR A 135 -3.41 0.38 -3.64
CA TYR A 135 -2.83 1.21 -4.71
C TYR A 135 -1.48 0.69 -5.18
N ILE A 136 -0.61 0.28 -4.25
CA ILE A 136 0.67 -0.36 -4.61
C ILE A 136 0.40 -1.65 -5.40
N GLY A 137 -0.45 -2.53 -4.90
CA GLY A 137 -0.78 -3.79 -5.57
C GLY A 137 -1.37 -3.57 -6.96
N PHE A 138 -2.20 -2.54 -7.13
CA PHE A 138 -2.74 -2.18 -8.44
C PHE A 138 -1.67 -1.65 -9.40
N ALA A 139 -0.75 -0.81 -8.92
CA ALA A 139 0.33 -0.25 -9.73
C ALA A 139 1.27 -1.34 -10.26
N PHE A 140 1.66 -2.25 -9.38
CA PHE A 140 2.61 -3.32 -9.71
C PHE A 140 1.95 -4.57 -10.32
N ARG A 141 0.63 -4.63 -10.47
CA ARG A 141 -0.12 -5.81 -10.95
C ARG A 141 0.35 -6.35 -12.31
N LYS A 142 0.92 -5.51 -13.17
CA LYS A 142 1.44 -5.94 -14.47
C LYS A 142 2.81 -6.60 -14.36
N ILE A 143 3.56 -6.28 -13.31
CA ILE A 143 4.88 -6.83 -13.02
C ILE A 143 4.74 -8.20 -12.37
N GLY A 144 3.98 -8.25 -11.27
CA GLY A 144 3.73 -9.49 -10.55
C GLY A 144 2.74 -9.30 -9.40
N PRO A 145 2.38 -10.39 -8.70
CA PRO A 145 1.53 -10.31 -7.51
C PRO A 145 2.28 -9.64 -6.36
N LEU A 146 1.62 -8.71 -5.66
CA LEU A 146 2.17 -8.10 -4.46
C LEU A 146 2.10 -9.09 -3.30
N ALA A 147 3.22 -9.43 -2.69
CA ALA A 147 3.33 -10.37 -1.57
C ALA A 147 3.84 -9.65 -0.32
N ALA A 148 3.25 -9.91 0.84
CA ALA A 148 3.68 -9.35 2.11
C ALA A 148 3.57 -10.38 3.23
N ILE A 149 4.46 -10.30 4.22
CA ILE A 149 4.34 -11.08 5.44
C ILE A 149 3.17 -10.54 6.25
N GLY A 150 2.28 -11.43 6.68
CA GLY A 150 1.15 -11.11 7.54
C GLY A 150 1.51 -11.20 9.02
N ASN A 151 0.86 -10.39 9.85
CA ASN A 151 0.99 -10.52 11.29
C ASN A 151 0.28 -11.81 11.76
N PRO A 152 0.96 -12.72 12.49
CA PRO A 152 0.38 -13.98 12.93
C PRO A 152 -0.82 -13.84 13.88
N THR A 153 -1.07 -12.66 14.42
CA THR A 153 -2.24 -12.37 15.28
C THR A 153 -3.46 -11.86 14.51
N ASP A 154 -3.34 -11.64 13.21
CA ASP A 154 -4.43 -11.13 12.38
C ASP A 154 -5.60 -12.12 12.31
N GLY A 155 -6.80 -11.69 12.71
CA GLY A 155 -8.03 -12.48 12.52
C GLY A 155 -8.52 -12.51 11.08
N LEU A 156 -8.19 -11.50 10.28
CA LEU A 156 -8.48 -11.38 8.84
C LEU A 156 -7.32 -10.69 8.14
N PRO A 157 -6.93 -11.16 6.95
CA PRO A 157 -5.82 -10.58 6.20
C PRO A 157 -6.15 -9.13 5.77
N HIS A 158 -5.14 -8.29 5.70
CA HIS A 158 -5.26 -6.94 5.15
C HIS A 158 -5.41 -6.97 3.63
N LEU A 159 -6.07 -5.95 3.09
CA LEU A 159 -6.29 -5.80 1.65
C LEU A 159 -5.02 -5.30 0.96
N GLY A 160 -4.78 -5.73 -0.28
CA GLY A 160 -3.77 -5.17 -1.17
C GLY A 160 -2.70 -6.16 -1.61
N ALA A 161 -2.19 -6.99 -0.70
CA ALA A 161 -1.18 -8.00 -0.99
C ALA A 161 -1.66 -9.42 -0.67
N TYR A 162 -1.03 -10.40 -1.32
CA TYR A 162 -1.09 -11.79 -0.89
C TYR A 162 -0.42 -11.90 0.48
N ARG A 163 -1.12 -12.47 1.46
CA ARG A 163 -0.61 -12.59 2.83
C ARG A 163 0.03 -13.95 3.05
N ILE A 164 1.29 -13.92 3.43
CA ILE A 164 2.04 -15.10 3.82
C ILE A 164 2.20 -15.02 5.33
N TYR A 165 1.56 -15.94 6.04
CA TYR A 165 1.67 -16.03 7.48
C TYR A 165 2.75 -17.03 7.85
N VAL A 166 3.60 -16.65 8.78
CA VAL A 166 4.60 -17.50 9.42
C VAL A 166 4.14 -17.73 10.84
N GLY A 167 4.19 -18.97 11.33
CA GLY A 167 3.78 -19.29 12.69
C GLY A 167 4.59 -18.51 13.74
N LEU A 168 4.06 -18.40 14.97
CA LEU A 168 4.72 -17.66 16.05
C LEU A 168 6.15 -18.14 16.34
N GLU A 169 6.40 -19.43 16.15
CA GLU A 169 7.73 -20.08 16.28
C GLU A 169 8.48 -20.15 14.94
N GLY A 170 7.85 -19.67 13.86
CA GLY A 170 8.41 -19.73 12.51
C GLY A 170 9.48 -18.68 12.29
N ASP A 171 10.48 -19.04 11.51
CA ASP A 171 11.54 -18.14 11.09
C ASP A 171 11.04 -17.19 9.98
N TRP A 172 10.48 -16.05 10.37
CA TRP A 172 10.01 -15.02 9.45
C TRP A 172 11.18 -14.48 8.59
N GLN A 173 12.40 -14.48 9.11
CA GLN A 173 13.59 -14.05 8.38
C GLN A 173 13.88 -14.98 7.20
N LYS A 174 13.74 -16.31 7.42
CA LYS A 174 13.86 -17.31 6.34
C LYS A 174 12.80 -17.09 5.26
N MET A 175 11.57 -16.75 5.66
CA MET A 175 10.50 -16.46 4.70
C MET A 175 10.79 -15.19 3.89
N VAL A 176 11.22 -14.11 4.55
CA VAL A 176 11.64 -12.86 3.86
C VAL A 176 12.77 -13.17 2.88
N SER A 177 13.79 -13.93 3.31
CA SER A 177 14.92 -14.33 2.45
C SER A 177 14.46 -15.13 1.22
N THR A 178 13.54 -16.09 1.43
CA THR A 178 13.00 -16.90 0.33
C THR A 178 12.23 -16.05 -0.68
N LEU A 179 11.40 -15.14 -0.19
CA LEU A 179 10.61 -14.24 -1.06
C LEU A 179 11.50 -13.21 -1.77
N ALA A 180 12.49 -12.66 -1.08
CA ALA A 180 13.43 -11.70 -1.66
C ALA A 180 14.21 -12.30 -2.83
N ASN A 181 14.66 -13.55 -2.72
CA ASN A 181 15.35 -14.26 -3.78
C ASN A 181 14.48 -14.55 -5.03
N GLN A 182 13.16 -14.54 -4.88
CA GLN A 182 12.21 -14.80 -5.95
C GLN A 182 11.57 -13.53 -6.50
N ALA A 183 11.68 -12.42 -5.77
CA ALA A 183 10.99 -11.18 -6.09
C ALA A 183 11.61 -10.46 -7.28
N SER A 184 10.75 -9.92 -8.15
CA SER A 184 11.17 -8.99 -9.20
C SER A 184 11.56 -7.63 -8.62
N TYR A 185 10.87 -7.19 -7.58
CA TYR A 185 11.14 -5.96 -6.83
C TYR A 185 10.87 -6.14 -5.34
N ALA A 186 11.65 -5.46 -4.51
CA ALA A 186 11.43 -5.30 -3.09
C ALA A 186 11.00 -3.86 -2.80
N LEU A 187 9.75 -3.70 -2.35
CA LEU A 187 9.20 -2.43 -1.89
C LEU A 187 9.32 -2.40 -0.37
N LEU A 188 10.08 -1.48 0.16
CA LEU A 188 10.35 -1.37 1.59
C LEU A 188 9.76 -0.07 2.12
N GLN A 189 8.73 -0.16 2.96
CA GLN A 189 8.18 1.01 3.65
C GLN A 189 9.10 1.39 4.79
N ILE A 190 9.65 2.61 4.77
CA ILE A 190 10.56 3.07 5.79
C ILE A 190 9.89 3.22 7.16
N GLY A 191 10.63 2.86 8.19
CA GLY A 191 10.21 2.89 9.59
C GLY A 191 11.41 2.74 10.52
N SER A 192 11.18 2.46 11.80
CA SER A 192 12.25 2.44 12.79
C SER A 192 12.32 1.17 13.67
N SER A 193 11.49 0.14 13.38
CA SER A 193 11.48 -1.11 14.17
C SER A 193 12.73 -1.96 13.88
N ASP A 194 13.17 -2.73 14.88
CA ASP A 194 14.38 -3.56 14.76
C ASP A 194 14.21 -4.67 13.69
N GLY A 195 13.01 -5.23 13.57
CA GLY A 195 12.70 -6.19 12.51
C GLY A 195 12.88 -5.58 11.12
N LEU A 196 12.42 -4.34 10.93
CA LEU A 196 12.63 -3.63 9.67
C LEU A 196 14.12 -3.36 9.41
N MET A 197 14.91 -3.05 10.44
CA MET A 197 16.35 -2.83 10.26
C MET A 197 17.04 -4.10 9.73
N TRP A 198 16.68 -5.27 10.26
CA TRP A 198 17.14 -6.53 9.73
C TRP A 198 16.71 -6.74 8.26
N GLU A 199 15.43 -6.45 7.94
CA GLU A 199 14.92 -6.56 6.57
C GLU A 199 15.70 -5.65 5.61
N VAL A 200 15.94 -4.39 6.00
CA VAL A 200 16.75 -3.45 5.18
C VAL A 200 18.13 -4.01 4.91
N GLN A 201 18.86 -4.42 5.96
CA GLN A 201 20.20 -4.95 5.83
C GLN A 201 20.22 -6.20 4.96
N HIS A 202 19.25 -7.09 5.16
CA HIS A 202 19.15 -8.32 4.37
C HIS A 202 18.88 -8.01 2.89
N ILE A 203 17.91 -7.13 2.57
CA ILE A 203 17.57 -6.76 1.19
C ILE A 203 18.73 -6.08 0.49
N VAL A 204 19.40 -5.12 1.13
CA VAL A 204 20.54 -4.41 0.55
C VAL A 204 21.69 -5.38 0.20
N ASN A 205 21.88 -6.43 0.98
CA ASN A 205 22.95 -7.40 0.77
C ASN A 205 22.61 -8.49 -0.27
N HIS A 206 21.34 -8.74 -0.58
CA HIS A 206 20.94 -9.91 -1.39
C HIS A 206 20.13 -9.56 -2.64
N VAL A 207 19.59 -8.34 -2.74
CA VAL A 207 18.78 -7.90 -3.87
C VAL A 207 19.57 -6.89 -4.71
N GLN A 208 19.39 -6.91 -6.02
CA GLN A 208 20.06 -5.93 -6.88
C GLN A 208 19.51 -4.52 -6.61
N PRO A 209 20.37 -3.48 -6.67
CA PRO A 209 19.96 -2.11 -6.38
C PRO A 209 18.72 -1.66 -7.15
N GLU A 210 18.65 -1.97 -8.44
CA GLU A 210 17.52 -1.58 -9.29
C GLU A 210 16.20 -2.22 -8.91
N GLN A 211 16.23 -3.32 -8.13
CA GLN A 211 15.05 -4.01 -7.65
C GLN A 211 14.53 -3.43 -6.32
N LEU A 212 15.35 -2.62 -5.61
CA LEU A 212 14.94 -2.02 -4.34
C LEU A 212 14.24 -0.68 -4.55
N ILE A 213 13.09 -0.52 -3.89
CA ILE A 213 12.32 0.72 -3.85
C ILE A 213 11.97 1.02 -2.40
N LEU A 214 12.42 2.16 -1.88
CA LEU A 214 12.02 2.65 -0.57
C LEU A 214 10.73 3.46 -0.70
N CYS A 215 9.69 3.05 0.01
CA CYS A 215 8.43 3.77 0.11
C CYS A 215 8.52 4.76 1.27
N LEU A 216 8.47 6.04 0.97
CA LEU A 216 8.58 7.12 1.96
C LEU A 216 7.24 7.30 2.69
N PRO A 217 7.26 7.81 3.96
CA PRO A 217 6.04 7.99 4.71
C PRO A 217 5.09 8.94 3.99
N ASN A 218 3.86 8.52 3.80
CA ASN A 218 2.82 9.40 3.31
C ASN A 218 1.99 9.90 4.50
N GLU A 219 2.40 11.03 5.05
CA GLU A 219 1.76 11.64 6.21
C GLU A 219 0.30 12.10 5.95
N LYS A 220 -0.12 12.16 4.69
CA LYS A 220 -1.53 12.40 4.34
C LYS A 220 -2.43 11.23 4.75
N ILE A 221 -1.84 10.04 4.94
CA ILE A 221 -2.57 8.81 5.25
C ILE A 221 -2.79 8.65 6.77
N LYS A 222 -1.86 9.15 7.61
CA LYS A 222 -1.80 8.81 9.03
C LYS A 222 -2.27 9.87 10.02
N ILE A 223 -2.46 11.13 9.60
CA ILE A 223 -2.58 12.20 10.59
C ILE A 223 -3.99 12.74 10.71
N SER A 224 -4.36 12.93 11.96
CA SER A 224 -5.47 13.74 12.40
C SER A 224 -5.60 14.97 11.49
N ARG A 225 -6.77 15.14 10.91
CA ARG A 225 -7.15 16.25 10.02
C ARG A 225 -6.87 17.64 10.58
N LEU A 226 -6.44 17.71 11.84
CA LEU A 226 -6.14 18.92 12.60
C LEU A 226 -4.69 19.43 12.43
N SER A 227 -3.79 18.63 11.84
CA SER A 227 -2.39 19.05 11.64
C SER A 227 -2.23 19.75 10.30
N GLY A 228 -1.72 20.97 10.29
CA GLY A 228 -1.43 21.72 9.07
C GLY A 228 -0.42 21.02 8.14
N PRO A 229 -0.36 21.42 6.85
CA PRO A 229 0.56 20.81 5.87
C PRO A 229 2.02 20.84 6.30
N GLN A 230 2.45 21.91 6.93
CA GLN A 230 3.82 22.10 7.38
C GLN A 230 4.23 21.09 8.47
N LYS A 231 3.40 20.89 9.51
CA LYS A 231 3.66 19.89 10.56
C LYS A 231 3.72 18.46 10.01
N ARG A 232 2.95 18.18 8.97
CA ARG A 232 3.00 16.87 8.28
C ARG A 232 4.33 16.66 7.58
N GLU A 233 4.82 17.67 6.86
CA GLU A 233 6.10 17.59 6.18
C GLU A 233 7.27 17.47 7.16
N GLU A 234 7.28 18.26 8.23
CA GLU A 234 8.28 18.18 9.32
C GLU A 234 8.34 16.75 9.91
N ARG A 235 7.17 16.16 10.21
CA ARG A 235 7.11 14.79 10.74
C ARG A 235 7.61 13.75 9.74
N ARG A 236 7.26 13.91 8.48
CA ARG A 236 7.70 13.05 7.38
C ARG A 236 9.23 13.08 7.26
N GLN A 237 9.81 14.26 7.24
CA GLN A 237 11.26 14.46 7.24
C GLN A 237 11.90 13.86 8.49
N LYS A 238 11.31 14.03 9.67
CA LYS A 238 11.81 13.44 10.92
C LYS A 238 11.86 11.90 10.84
N ILE A 239 10.80 11.25 10.33
CA ILE A 239 10.78 9.80 10.16
C ILE A 239 11.87 9.36 9.18
N TYR A 240 12.00 10.05 8.06
CA TYR A 240 13.02 9.75 7.07
C TYR A 240 14.43 9.92 7.62
N GLN A 241 14.72 11.02 8.32
CA GLN A 241 16.05 11.25 8.89
C GLN A 241 16.40 10.19 9.94
N ALA A 242 15.44 9.79 10.78
CA ALA A 242 15.65 8.71 11.75
C ALA A 242 15.97 7.37 11.04
N PHE A 243 15.27 7.05 9.96
CA PHE A 243 15.56 5.87 9.12
C PHE A 243 16.94 6.00 8.49
N ARG A 244 17.24 7.11 7.83
CA ARG A 244 18.52 7.38 7.17
C ARG A 244 19.70 7.21 8.13
N THR A 245 19.61 7.77 9.36
CA THR A 245 20.67 7.65 10.37
C THR A 245 20.89 6.21 10.80
N LYS A 246 19.81 5.43 11.00
CA LYS A 246 19.91 4.02 11.42
C LYS A 246 20.44 3.09 10.33
N THR A 247 20.24 3.45 9.06
CA THR A 247 20.56 2.58 7.92
C THR A 247 21.77 3.03 7.12
N GLN A 248 22.42 4.13 7.51
CA GLN A 248 23.54 4.72 6.75
C GLN A 248 24.69 3.73 6.45
N GLU A 249 24.93 2.76 7.36
CA GLU A 249 25.97 1.76 7.22
C GLU A 249 25.56 0.55 6.36
N PHE A 250 24.25 0.40 6.09
CA PHE A 250 23.75 -0.72 5.29
C PHE A 250 23.88 -0.43 3.79
N PHE A 251 23.74 0.83 3.38
CA PHE A 251 23.80 1.21 1.98
C PHE A 251 25.22 1.52 1.54
N PRO A 252 25.68 1.00 0.37
CA PRO A 252 27.00 1.28 -0.17
C PRO A 252 27.24 2.78 -0.45
N LYS A 253 26.17 3.53 -0.73
CA LYS A 253 26.19 5.00 -0.90
C LYS A 253 25.17 5.68 0.00
N PRO A 254 25.43 6.90 0.46
CA PRO A 254 24.54 7.61 1.36
C PRO A 254 23.18 7.90 0.70
N LEU A 255 22.12 7.71 1.46
CA LEU A 255 20.79 8.14 1.04
C LEU A 255 20.69 9.68 0.96
N PRO A 256 19.80 10.22 0.11
CA PRO A 256 19.64 11.66 -0.06
C PRO A 256 19.42 12.39 1.28
N ALA A 257 20.00 13.56 1.44
CA ALA A 257 19.80 14.36 2.66
C ALA A 257 18.39 14.93 2.74
N ASP A 258 17.81 15.29 1.60
CA ASP A 258 16.46 15.84 1.48
C ASP A 258 15.67 14.98 0.48
N ILE A 259 14.45 14.66 0.87
CA ILE A 259 13.50 13.90 0.03
C ILE A 259 12.45 14.80 -0.62
N GLY A 260 12.40 16.07 -0.29
CA GLY A 260 11.39 17.01 -0.78
C GLY A 260 9.98 16.40 -0.68
N ARG A 261 9.21 16.44 -1.75
CA ARG A 261 7.88 15.84 -1.85
C ARG A 261 7.86 14.43 -2.46
N ALA A 262 9.01 13.77 -2.56
CA ALA A 262 9.06 12.44 -3.14
C ALA A 262 8.27 11.41 -2.35
N MET A 263 7.76 10.40 -3.03
CA MET A 263 7.06 9.25 -2.43
C MET A 263 7.95 8.02 -2.40
N PHE A 264 8.93 7.97 -3.29
CA PHE A 264 9.77 6.79 -3.47
C PHE A 264 11.22 7.21 -3.69
N ILE A 265 12.14 6.36 -3.19
CA ILE A 265 13.55 6.36 -3.56
C ILE A 265 13.82 5.01 -4.23
N TYR A 266 14.45 5.01 -5.38
CA TYR A 266 14.92 3.84 -6.10
C TYR A 266 16.38 4.03 -6.50
N PHE A 267 17.05 2.96 -6.91
CA PHE A 267 18.49 2.96 -7.11
C PHE A 267 18.84 2.55 -8.55
N ASP A 268 19.95 3.06 -9.04
CA ASP A 268 20.63 2.52 -10.22
C ASP A 268 21.58 1.37 -9.83
N ARG A 269 22.27 0.77 -10.81
CA ARG A 269 23.22 -0.34 -10.61
C ARG A 269 24.33 -0.04 -9.62
N ASP A 270 24.72 1.22 -9.54
CA ASP A 270 25.84 1.69 -8.72
C ASP A 270 25.37 2.19 -7.35
N TRP A 271 24.16 1.88 -6.92
CA TRP A 271 23.54 2.36 -5.67
C TRP A 271 23.37 3.89 -5.61
N ASN A 272 23.36 4.60 -6.74
CA ASN A 272 22.99 6.00 -6.70
C ASN A 272 21.48 6.10 -6.46
N ALA A 273 21.12 6.76 -5.36
CA ALA A 273 19.73 6.96 -4.99
C ALA A 273 19.08 8.01 -5.89
N GLN A 274 17.94 7.65 -6.46
CA GLN A 274 17.10 8.52 -7.29
C GLN A 274 15.80 8.78 -6.58
N VAL A 275 15.40 10.05 -6.52
CA VAL A 275 14.19 10.47 -5.83
C VAL A 275 13.07 10.64 -6.87
N SER A 276 11.98 9.90 -6.69
CA SER A 276 10.80 10.06 -7.54
C SER A 276 10.06 11.35 -7.15
N LEU A 277 10.34 12.43 -7.85
CA LEU A 277 9.69 13.71 -7.65
C LEU A 277 8.30 13.69 -8.32
N PHE A 278 7.30 14.16 -7.58
CA PHE A 278 6.03 14.51 -8.19
C PHE A 278 6.25 15.71 -9.11
N ARG A 279 6.11 15.54 -10.41
CA ARG A 279 5.99 16.64 -11.36
C ARG A 279 4.52 16.89 -11.64
N SER A 280 4.07 18.08 -11.29
CA SER A 280 2.72 18.57 -11.62
C SER A 280 2.52 18.83 -13.12
N GLU A 281 3.61 18.84 -13.89
CA GLU A 281 3.59 19.00 -15.34
C GLU A 281 4.04 17.73 -16.04
N PRO A 282 3.31 17.31 -17.10
CA PRO A 282 3.76 16.19 -17.93
C PRO A 282 5.05 16.60 -18.65
N ILE A 283 6.13 15.86 -18.43
CA ILE A 283 7.35 16.03 -19.20
C ILE A 283 7.09 15.46 -20.58
N PHE A 284 6.72 16.32 -21.52
CA PHE A 284 6.62 15.97 -22.92
C PHE A 284 7.95 16.10 -23.68
N SER A 285 9.05 15.58 -23.14
CA SER A 285 10.18 15.27 -23.99
C SER A 285 10.03 13.83 -24.49
N ARG A 286 10.12 13.63 -25.79
CA ARG A 286 9.95 12.31 -26.42
C ARG A 286 10.89 11.26 -25.84
N GLU A 287 12.13 11.62 -25.54
CA GLU A 287 13.13 10.75 -24.89
C GLU A 287 12.76 10.35 -23.47
N SER A 288 12.24 11.27 -22.65
CA SER A 288 11.82 10.95 -21.28
C SER A 288 10.60 10.03 -21.24
N ILE A 289 9.73 10.09 -22.25
CA ILE A 289 8.57 9.21 -22.39
C ILE A 289 8.99 7.81 -22.83
N GLU A 290 9.95 7.66 -23.74
CA GLU A 290 10.42 6.36 -24.21
C GLU A 290 11.16 5.58 -23.11
N ILE A 291 12.00 6.24 -22.31
CA ILE A 291 12.68 5.61 -21.17
C ILE A 291 11.66 5.21 -20.09
N GLN A 292 10.65 6.03 -19.82
CA GLN A 292 9.64 5.74 -18.80
C GLN A 292 8.66 4.64 -19.22
N LEU A 293 8.34 4.52 -20.51
CA LEU A 293 7.44 3.48 -21.02
C LEU A 293 8.10 2.10 -21.09
N ASN A 294 9.42 2.05 -21.16
CA ASN A 294 10.17 0.79 -21.26
C ASN A 294 10.56 0.19 -19.91
N ASP A 295 10.52 0.96 -18.80
CA ASP A 295 10.73 0.43 -17.45
C ASP A 295 9.39 0.30 -16.71
N PRO A 296 8.89 -0.94 -16.52
CA PRO A 296 7.62 -1.17 -15.82
C PRO A 296 7.59 -0.60 -14.40
N LYS A 297 8.74 -0.52 -13.74
CA LYS A 297 8.90 0.08 -12.40
C LYS A 297 8.58 1.57 -12.44
N LEU A 298 9.17 2.30 -13.38
CA LEU A 298 8.95 3.74 -13.50
C LEU A 298 7.50 4.06 -13.89
N VAL A 299 6.88 3.25 -14.74
CA VAL A 299 5.45 3.37 -15.06
C VAL A 299 4.58 3.20 -13.80
N ALA A 300 4.87 2.19 -12.98
CA ALA A 300 4.14 1.94 -11.74
C ALA A 300 4.31 3.09 -10.73
N LEU A 301 5.54 3.59 -10.54
CA LEU A 301 5.86 4.68 -9.62
C LEU A 301 5.22 6.01 -10.07
N ASN A 302 5.24 6.32 -11.35
CA ASN A 302 4.62 7.52 -11.90
C ASN A 302 3.10 7.47 -11.73
N TRP A 303 2.48 6.31 -11.98
CA TRP A 303 1.06 6.13 -11.73
C TRP A 303 0.73 6.32 -10.25
N LEU A 304 1.49 5.71 -9.33
CA LEU A 304 1.31 5.88 -7.89
C LEU A 304 1.43 7.34 -7.47
N ASN A 305 2.45 8.05 -7.95
CA ASN A 305 2.60 9.48 -7.69
C ASN A 305 1.37 10.27 -8.14
N SER A 306 0.81 9.98 -9.33
CA SER A 306 -0.35 10.69 -9.86
C SER A 306 -1.65 10.44 -9.07
N VAL A 307 -1.76 9.31 -8.39
CA VAL A 307 -2.97 8.92 -7.65
C VAL A 307 -2.89 9.35 -6.19
N LEU A 308 -1.69 9.32 -5.59
CA LEU A 308 -1.48 9.60 -4.17
C LEU A 308 -1.29 11.09 -3.88
N TYR A 309 -0.97 11.91 -4.88
CA TYR A 309 -0.88 13.38 -4.79
C TYR A 309 -2.09 14.07 -5.39
#